data_587290fd9a78a1ec952934b2e8844575
#
_entry.id   587290fd9a78a1ec952934b2e8844575
#
_cell.length_a   1.000
_cell.length_b   1.000
_cell.length_c   1.000
_cell.angle_alpha   90.00
_cell.angle_beta   90.00
_cell.angle_gamma   90.00
#
_symmetry.space_group_name_H-M   'P 1'
#
loop_
_entity.id
_entity.type
_entity.pdbx_description
1 polymer ?
#
loop_
_entity_poly.entity_id
_entity_poly.type
_entity_poly.pdbx_seq_one_letter_code
_entity_poly.pdbx_strand_id
1 'polypeptide(L)'
;MKLLVADIGGTNARFAYQEKDDGELNNFTYLKCADFENIYDAIEHYQQTNNLDIENMSIALASHTTKDAIKFTNNHWQFKQSEIFKYFNLNKLIFINDFVAQCLSLNSFYEDITKNKVLDEKLLGKYDLKTIRNGAPTKNSPLLVTGPGTGLGVCTLLNINNYPIAIEGEGG
;
A
#
# COMPACT_ATOMS: atom_id res chain seq x y z
N MET A 1 1.96 7.57 -16.88
CA MET A 1 2.15 6.18 -16.33
C MET A 1 0.81 5.51 -15.99
N LYS A 2 -0.28 5.62 -16.41
CA LYS A 2 -1.59 4.94 -16.23
C LYS A 2 -1.56 3.79 -15.20
N LEU A 3 -1.36 4.17 -13.93
CA LEU A 3 -1.16 3.25 -12.81
C LEU A 3 -2.39 3.20 -11.90
N LEU A 4 -2.96 2.02 -11.73
CA LEU A 4 -3.88 1.72 -10.64
C LEU A 4 -3.08 1.43 -9.38
N VAL A 5 -3.42 2.11 -8.30
CA VAL A 5 -2.95 1.80 -6.95
C VAL A 5 -4.12 1.29 -6.12
N ALA A 6 -3.95 0.18 -5.42
CA ALA A 6 -5.00 -0.37 -4.56
C ALA A 6 -4.47 -0.84 -3.21
N ASP A 7 -5.33 -0.73 -2.19
CA ASP A 7 -5.18 -1.32 -0.86
C ASP A 7 -6.40 -2.20 -0.58
N ILE A 8 -6.19 -3.51 -0.53
CA ILE A 8 -7.27 -4.51 -0.43
C ILE A 8 -7.14 -5.29 0.87
N GLY A 9 -8.04 -5.01 1.78
CA GLY A 9 -8.18 -5.71 3.05
C GLY A 9 -9.22 -6.82 3.02
N GLY A 10 -9.57 -7.31 4.20
CA GLY A 10 -10.60 -8.35 4.35
C GLY A 10 -12.02 -7.88 4.02
N THR A 11 -12.34 -6.61 4.23
CA THR A 11 -13.69 -6.06 4.09
C THR A 11 -13.80 -5.02 2.99
N ASN A 12 -12.77 -4.21 2.82
CA ASN A 12 -12.78 -3.06 1.92
C ASN A 12 -11.63 -3.13 0.92
N ALA A 13 -11.88 -2.65 -0.29
CA ALA A 13 -10.89 -2.36 -1.31
C ALA A 13 -10.88 -0.85 -1.58
N ARG A 14 -9.71 -0.26 -1.54
CA ARG A 14 -9.48 1.16 -1.82
C ARG A 14 -8.69 1.27 -3.09
N PHE A 15 -9.14 2.12 -3.99
CA PHE A 15 -8.52 2.34 -5.29
C PHE A 15 -8.18 3.80 -5.48
N ALA A 16 -7.08 4.05 -6.17
CA ALA A 16 -6.70 5.36 -6.68
C ALA A 16 -5.97 5.19 -8.01
N TYR A 17 -5.88 6.27 -8.77
CA TYR A 17 -5.27 6.26 -10.11
C TYR A 17 -4.23 7.36 -10.23
N GLN A 18 -3.11 7.03 -10.85
CA GLN A 18 -2.07 7.97 -11.22
C GLN A 18 -1.91 7.98 -12.74
N GLU A 19 -2.21 9.10 -13.37
CA GLU A 19 -2.11 9.25 -14.82
C GLU A 19 -0.70 9.56 -15.27
N LYS A 20 0.00 10.42 -14.52
CA LYS A 20 1.36 10.88 -14.82
C LYS A 20 2.34 10.42 -13.77
N ASP A 21 3.61 10.44 -14.08
CA ASP A 21 4.69 10.09 -13.16
C ASP A 21 5.10 11.29 -12.25
N ASP A 22 4.10 11.96 -11.68
CA ASP A 22 4.22 13.13 -10.80
C ASP A 22 3.89 12.86 -9.34
N GLY A 23 3.44 11.62 -9.03
CA GLY A 23 3.06 11.21 -7.70
C GLY A 23 1.63 11.59 -7.29
N GLU A 24 0.88 12.33 -8.11
CA GLU A 24 -0.50 12.66 -7.78
C GLU A 24 -1.44 11.49 -7.98
N LEU A 25 -2.18 11.15 -6.93
CA LEU A 25 -3.24 10.14 -6.96
C LEU A 25 -4.60 10.82 -7.04
N ASN A 26 -5.45 10.31 -7.93
CA ASN A 26 -6.79 10.83 -8.20
C ASN A 26 -7.81 9.69 -8.15
N ASN A 27 -9.10 10.02 -8.31
CA ASN A 27 -10.20 9.05 -8.42
C ASN A 27 -10.27 8.08 -7.23
N PHE A 28 -10.06 8.60 -6.01
CA PHE A 28 -10.14 7.78 -4.80
C PHE A 28 -11.54 7.16 -4.66
N THR A 29 -11.59 5.83 -4.58
CA THR A 29 -12.84 5.07 -4.48
C THR A 29 -12.70 4.00 -3.41
N TYR A 30 -13.76 3.87 -2.60
CA TYR A 30 -13.88 2.87 -1.54
C TYR A 30 -15.00 1.90 -1.91
N LEU A 31 -14.66 0.62 -2.05
CA LEU A 31 -15.59 -0.45 -2.37
C LEU A 31 -15.62 -1.48 -1.24
N LYS A 32 -16.78 -2.07 -0.98
CA LYS A 32 -16.88 -3.22 -0.08
C LYS A 32 -16.57 -4.49 -0.89
N CYS A 33 -15.67 -5.32 -0.41
CA CYS A 33 -15.34 -6.58 -1.09
C CYS A 33 -16.55 -7.49 -1.25
N ALA A 34 -17.50 -7.44 -0.29
CA ALA A 34 -18.73 -8.23 -0.33
C ALA A 34 -19.69 -7.88 -1.47
N ASP A 35 -19.55 -6.70 -2.07
CA ASP A 35 -20.43 -6.24 -3.17
C ASP A 35 -19.97 -6.81 -4.54
N PHE A 36 -18.85 -7.51 -4.60
CA PHE A 36 -18.25 -8.05 -5.81
C PHE A 36 -17.91 -9.53 -5.64
N GLU A 37 -18.17 -10.33 -6.68
CA GLU A 37 -17.89 -11.77 -6.65
C GLU A 37 -16.40 -12.07 -6.52
N ASN A 38 -15.57 -11.25 -7.15
CA ASN A 38 -14.13 -11.42 -7.21
C ASN A 38 -13.40 -10.08 -7.41
N ILE A 39 -12.06 -10.11 -7.40
CA ILE A 39 -11.21 -8.92 -7.58
C ILE A 39 -11.33 -8.32 -8.99
N TYR A 40 -11.58 -9.14 -10.02
CA TYR A 40 -11.69 -8.66 -11.41
C TYR A 40 -12.89 -7.72 -11.55
N ASP A 41 -14.05 -8.12 -11.01
CA ASP A 41 -15.27 -7.33 -11.05
C ASP A 41 -15.11 -5.99 -10.35
N ALA A 42 -14.40 -5.97 -9.20
CA ALA A 42 -14.13 -4.74 -8.46
C ALA A 42 -13.20 -3.78 -9.24
N ILE A 43 -12.15 -4.31 -9.88
CA ILE A 43 -11.23 -3.51 -10.71
C ILE A 43 -11.95 -3.00 -11.97
N GLU A 44 -12.73 -3.84 -12.65
CA GLU A 44 -13.51 -3.43 -13.82
C GLU A 44 -14.54 -2.35 -13.48
N HIS A 45 -15.25 -2.52 -12.36
CA HIS A 45 -16.19 -1.52 -11.87
C HIS A 45 -15.48 -0.16 -11.65
N TYR A 46 -14.30 -0.18 -11.01
CA TYR A 46 -13.51 1.02 -10.80
C TYR A 46 -13.08 1.67 -12.12
N GLN A 47 -12.58 0.88 -13.08
CA GLN A 47 -12.17 1.35 -14.41
C GLN A 47 -13.34 2.01 -15.17
N GLN A 48 -14.49 1.32 -15.21
CA GLN A 48 -15.67 1.77 -15.94
C GLN A 48 -16.26 3.04 -15.32
N THR A 49 -16.41 3.06 -13.98
CA THR A 49 -16.98 4.20 -13.26
C THR A 49 -16.18 5.48 -13.47
N ASN A 50 -14.86 5.36 -13.57
CA ASN A 50 -13.97 6.50 -13.72
C ASN A 50 -13.49 6.72 -15.17
N ASN A 51 -13.92 5.88 -16.12
CA ASN A 51 -13.51 5.90 -17.53
C ASN A 51 -11.96 5.90 -17.68
N LEU A 52 -11.30 4.95 -17.00
CA LEU A 52 -9.85 4.87 -16.95
C LEU A 52 -9.30 3.79 -17.87
N ASP A 53 -8.14 4.07 -18.42
CA ASP A 53 -7.28 3.11 -19.12
C ASP A 53 -6.10 2.77 -18.20
N ILE A 54 -6.02 1.52 -17.75
CA ILE A 54 -5.02 1.04 -16.80
C ILE A 54 -3.99 0.19 -17.54
N GLU A 55 -2.74 0.57 -17.46
CA GLU A 55 -1.60 -0.15 -18.06
C GLU A 55 -0.73 -0.83 -17.01
N ASN A 56 -0.77 -0.34 -15.78
CA ASN A 56 0.07 -0.82 -14.68
C ASN A 56 -0.76 -0.92 -13.40
N MET A 57 -0.43 -1.86 -12.53
CA MET A 57 -1.06 -1.98 -11.21
C MET A 57 -0.04 -2.17 -10.10
N SER A 58 -0.29 -1.52 -8.96
CA SER A 58 0.41 -1.74 -7.69
C SER A 58 -0.64 -1.97 -6.60
N ILE A 59 -0.69 -3.18 -6.06
CA ILE A 59 -1.76 -3.61 -5.17
C ILE A 59 -1.17 -4.07 -3.84
N ALA A 60 -1.53 -3.39 -2.76
CA ALA A 60 -1.26 -3.82 -1.40
C ALA A 60 -2.37 -4.76 -0.93
N LEU A 61 -2.01 -5.87 -0.28
CA LEU A 61 -2.93 -6.90 0.16
C LEU A 61 -2.71 -7.25 1.63
N ALA A 62 -3.79 -7.42 2.38
CA ALA A 62 -3.78 -8.04 3.70
C ALA A 62 -3.60 -9.57 3.58
N SER A 63 -2.52 -10.00 2.90
CA SER A 63 -2.17 -11.41 2.64
C SER A 63 -0.71 -11.54 2.24
N HIS A 64 -0.18 -12.78 2.29
CA HIS A 64 1.16 -13.07 1.77
C HIS A 64 1.18 -13.02 0.23
N THR A 65 2.16 -12.31 -0.32
CA THR A 65 2.28 -12.07 -1.77
C THR A 65 3.42 -12.85 -2.44
N THR A 66 4.09 -13.74 -1.71
CA THR A 66 5.25 -14.52 -2.21
C THR A 66 4.89 -15.64 -3.19
N LYS A 67 3.61 -16.07 -3.20
CA LYS A 67 3.11 -17.12 -4.08
C LYS A 67 2.22 -16.52 -5.17
N ASP A 68 2.17 -17.16 -6.33
CA ASP A 68 1.27 -16.76 -7.41
C ASP A 68 -0.22 -16.81 -7.00
N ALA A 69 -0.63 -17.85 -6.28
CA ALA A 69 -1.99 -17.98 -5.78
C ALA A 69 -2.17 -17.20 -4.48
N ILE A 70 -3.07 -16.23 -4.52
CA ILE A 70 -3.49 -15.39 -3.40
C ILE A 70 -4.83 -15.88 -2.87
N LYS A 71 -4.89 -16.01 -1.54
CA LYS A 71 -6.13 -16.29 -0.81
C LYS A 71 -6.13 -15.45 0.46
N PHE A 72 -7.19 -14.70 0.67
CA PHE A 72 -7.39 -13.94 1.89
C PHE A 72 -7.91 -14.82 3.03
N THR A 73 -7.58 -14.48 4.25
CA THR A 73 -8.14 -15.13 5.44
C THR A 73 -9.55 -14.62 5.74
N ASN A 74 -9.78 -13.32 5.56
CA ASN A 74 -11.02 -12.62 5.93
C ASN A 74 -11.73 -11.98 4.73
N ASN A 75 -11.52 -12.52 3.52
CA ASN A 75 -12.18 -12.12 2.29
C ASN A 75 -12.42 -13.38 1.46
N HIS A 76 -13.53 -13.42 0.71
CA HIS A 76 -13.88 -14.58 -0.12
C HIS A 76 -13.11 -14.61 -1.45
N TRP A 77 -12.39 -13.54 -1.81
CA TRP A 77 -11.62 -13.48 -3.05
C TRP A 77 -10.42 -14.42 -3.01
N GLN A 78 -10.22 -15.08 -4.13
CA GLN A 78 -9.01 -15.84 -4.42
C GLN A 78 -8.67 -15.70 -5.89
N PHE A 79 -7.40 -15.57 -6.21
CA PHE A 79 -6.94 -15.36 -7.59
C PHE A 79 -5.46 -15.72 -7.73
N LYS A 80 -4.97 -15.76 -8.98
CA LYS A 80 -3.54 -15.82 -9.24
C LYS A 80 -3.04 -14.48 -9.79
N GLN A 81 -1.87 -14.06 -9.32
CA GLN A 81 -1.22 -12.83 -9.78
C GLN A 81 -0.99 -12.87 -11.30
N SER A 82 -0.53 -14.01 -11.82
CA SER A 82 -0.30 -14.22 -13.24
C SER A 82 -1.58 -14.15 -14.09
N GLU A 83 -2.73 -14.51 -13.54
CA GLU A 83 -4.03 -14.39 -14.22
C GLU A 83 -4.49 -12.94 -14.29
N ILE A 84 -4.35 -12.14 -13.20
CA ILE A 84 -4.63 -10.70 -13.18
C ILE A 84 -3.79 -9.99 -14.25
N PHE A 85 -2.49 -10.27 -14.30
CA PHE A 85 -1.58 -9.68 -15.28
C PHE A 85 -2.04 -9.87 -16.73
N LYS A 86 -2.46 -11.09 -17.06
CA LYS A 86 -2.93 -11.46 -18.41
C LYS A 86 -4.31 -10.87 -18.71
N TYR A 87 -5.22 -10.95 -17.74
CA TYR A 87 -6.62 -10.53 -17.93
C TYR A 87 -6.72 -9.04 -18.27
N PHE A 88 -6.00 -8.21 -17.53
CA PHE A 88 -5.96 -6.75 -17.76
C PHE A 88 -4.92 -6.31 -18.79
N ASN A 89 -4.20 -7.25 -19.42
CA ASN A 89 -3.15 -6.97 -20.40
C ASN A 89 -2.14 -5.91 -19.93
N LEU A 90 -1.62 -6.10 -18.71
CA LEU A 90 -0.78 -5.12 -18.04
C LEU A 90 0.65 -5.11 -18.58
N ASN A 91 1.30 -3.95 -18.55
CA ASN A 91 2.73 -3.82 -18.74
C ASN A 91 3.51 -4.18 -17.47
N LYS A 92 2.95 -3.82 -16.30
CA LYS A 92 3.57 -4.09 -14.98
C LYS A 92 2.51 -4.35 -13.92
N LEU A 93 2.76 -5.35 -13.08
CA LEU A 93 1.95 -5.69 -11.92
C LEU A 93 2.85 -5.95 -10.73
N ILE A 94 2.53 -5.32 -9.60
CA ILE A 94 3.21 -5.52 -8.32
C ILE A 94 2.16 -5.81 -7.27
N PHE A 95 2.35 -6.90 -6.53
CA PHE A 95 1.64 -7.17 -5.28
C PHE A 95 2.62 -7.06 -4.11
N ILE A 96 2.21 -6.37 -3.06
CA ILE A 96 2.95 -6.26 -1.81
C ILE A 96 2.02 -6.50 -0.63
N ASN A 97 2.57 -6.90 0.50
CA ASN A 97 1.82 -6.93 1.75
C ASN A 97 1.43 -5.50 2.18
N ASP A 98 0.28 -5.33 2.83
CA ASP A 98 -0.25 -4.02 3.26
C ASP A 98 0.67 -3.32 4.28
N PHE A 99 1.26 -4.06 5.24
CA PHE A 99 2.25 -3.50 6.17
C PHE A 99 3.58 -3.13 5.48
N VAL A 100 3.97 -3.86 4.45
CA VAL A 100 5.11 -3.49 3.60
C VAL A 100 4.83 -2.17 2.88
N ALA A 101 3.63 -1.99 2.33
CA ALA A 101 3.21 -0.74 1.69
C ALA A 101 3.23 0.44 2.68
N GLN A 102 2.65 0.26 3.88
CA GLN A 102 2.70 1.26 4.95
C GLN A 102 4.13 1.59 5.36
N CYS A 103 4.97 0.57 5.51
CA CYS A 103 6.37 0.72 5.89
C CYS A 103 7.15 1.54 4.85
N LEU A 104 6.97 1.25 3.57
CA LEU A 104 7.61 1.99 2.49
C LEU A 104 7.12 3.44 2.42
N SER A 105 5.87 3.73 2.76
CA SER A 105 5.33 5.09 2.81
C SER A 105 6.03 5.96 3.87
N LEU A 106 6.56 5.35 4.94
CA LEU A 106 7.33 6.05 5.95
C LEU A 106 8.67 6.60 5.42
N ASN A 107 9.17 6.11 4.28
CA ASN A 107 10.41 6.63 3.72
C ASN A 107 10.29 8.12 3.39
N SER A 108 9.18 8.53 2.77
CA SER A 108 8.91 9.94 2.48
C SER A 108 8.81 10.77 3.75
N PHE A 109 8.13 10.25 4.76
CA PHE A 109 8.02 10.89 6.07
C PHE A 109 9.39 11.02 6.77
N TYR A 110 10.19 9.95 6.74
CA TYR A 110 11.54 9.96 7.32
C TYR A 110 12.47 10.96 6.60
N GLU A 111 12.37 11.06 5.29
CA GLU A 111 13.12 12.06 4.53
C GLU A 111 12.73 13.48 4.92
N ASP A 112 11.43 13.76 5.07
CA ASP A 112 10.93 15.06 5.50
C ASP A 112 11.45 15.42 6.92
N ILE A 113 11.42 14.47 7.87
CA ILE A 113 11.95 14.68 9.23
C ILE A 113 13.46 14.95 9.19
N THR A 114 14.21 14.14 8.46
CA THR A 114 15.67 14.25 8.45
C THR A 114 16.18 15.50 7.73
N LYS A 115 15.46 15.94 6.69
CA LYS A 115 15.76 17.20 5.98
C LYS A 115 15.45 18.43 6.84
N ASN A 116 14.34 18.42 7.55
CA ASN A 116 13.86 19.57 8.33
C ASN A 116 14.37 19.59 9.77
N LYS A 117 15.01 18.53 10.27
CA LYS A 117 15.55 18.35 11.63
C LYS A 117 14.57 18.54 12.79
N VAL A 118 13.30 18.73 12.51
CA VAL A 118 12.25 18.98 13.52
C VAL A 118 10.94 18.35 13.06
N LEU A 119 10.31 17.58 13.94
CA LEU A 119 8.89 17.23 13.85
C LEU A 119 8.09 18.48 14.28
N ASP A 120 7.79 19.35 13.33
CA ASP A 120 6.95 20.50 13.58
C ASP A 120 5.45 20.19 13.37
N GLU A 121 4.58 21.08 13.85
CA GLU A 121 3.13 20.91 13.73
C GLU A 121 2.66 20.85 12.27
N LYS A 122 3.36 21.52 11.37
CA LYS A 122 3.05 21.51 9.93
C LYS A 122 3.32 20.15 9.29
N LEU A 123 4.42 19.50 9.66
CA LEU A 123 4.77 18.17 9.18
C LEU A 123 3.82 17.12 9.75
N LEU A 124 3.51 17.21 11.05
CA LEU A 124 2.53 16.35 11.71
C LEU A 124 1.15 16.48 11.05
N GLY A 125 0.70 17.71 10.77
CA GLY A 125 -0.57 17.96 10.09
C GLY A 125 -0.62 17.44 8.64
N LYS A 126 0.49 17.53 7.89
CA LYS A 126 0.59 17.00 6.52
C LYS A 126 0.30 15.48 6.46
N TYR A 127 0.69 14.74 7.49
CA TYR A 127 0.53 13.28 7.54
C TYR A 127 -0.55 12.82 8.53
N ASP A 128 -1.34 13.75 9.11
CA ASP A 128 -2.34 13.47 10.15
C ASP A 128 -1.77 12.64 11.31
N LEU A 129 -0.58 13.03 11.77
CA LEU A 129 0.16 12.30 12.78
C LEU A 129 -0.02 12.90 14.17
N LYS A 130 -0.02 12.03 15.18
CA LYS A 130 -0.03 12.41 16.60
C LYS A 130 1.21 11.85 17.29
N THR A 131 2.01 12.71 17.87
CA THR A 131 3.16 12.31 18.69
C THR A 131 2.69 11.74 20.02
N ILE A 132 3.02 10.48 20.28
CA ILE A 132 2.75 9.83 21.58
C ILE A 132 3.91 10.10 22.53
N ARG A 133 5.14 10.02 22.04
CA ARG A 133 6.37 10.24 22.80
C ARG A 133 7.46 10.81 21.92
N ASN A 134 8.12 11.86 22.37
CA ASN A 134 9.29 12.39 21.68
C ASN A 134 10.47 11.43 21.80
N GLY A 135 11.22 11.30 20.72
CA GLY A 135 12.45 10.54 20.64
C GLY A 135 13.57 11.38 20.01
N ALA A 136 14.75 10.80 19.92
CA ALA A 136 15.88 11.37 19.22
C ALA A 136 16.24 10.46 18.03
N PRO A 137 15.58 10.64 16.87
CA PRO A 137 15.88 9.81 15.71
C PRO A 137 17.30 10.06 15.23
N THR A 138 18.03 8.99 14.95
CA THR A 138 19.36 9.06 14.33
C THR A 138 19.27 8.70 12.86
N LYS A 139 20.14 9.29 12.06
CA LYS A 139 20.19 9.00 10.61
C LYS A 139 20.40 7.49 10.40
N ASN A 140 19.61 6.90 9.51
CA ASN A 140 19.64 5.47 9.15
C ASN A 140 19.23 4.49 10.28
N SER A 141 18.62 4.96 11.36
CA SER A 141 18.00 4.06 12.33
C SER A 141 16.85 3.29 11.68
N PRO A 142 16.67 2.01 12.02
CA PRO A 142 15.48 1.28 11.62
C PRO A 142 14.18 1.97 12.10
N LEU A 143 13.17 1.98 11.25
CA LEU A 143 11.82 2.42 11.62
C LEU A 143 10.92 1.20 11.74
N LEU A 144 10.08 1.16 12.75
CA LEU A 144 9.11 0.11 12.97
C LEU A 144 7.70 0.62 12.71
N VAL A 145 6.96 -0.09 11.86
CA VAL A 145 5.51 0.07 11.71
C VAL A 145 4.85 -1.09 12.42
N THR A 146 3.88 -0.78 13.26
CA THR A 146 3.05 -1.80 13.90
C THR A 146 1.60 -1.32 13.96
N GLY A 147 0.65 -2.22 13.77
CA GLY A 147 -0.77 -1.91 13.80
C GLY A 147 -1.59 -3.09 14.32
N PRO A 148 -2.38 -2.86 15.38
CA PRO A 148 -3.33 -3.86 15.84
C PRO A 148 -4.50 -3.94 14.85
N GLY A 149 -4.75 -5.14 14.33
CA GLY A 149 -5.88 -5.48 13.48
C GLY A 149 -6.50 -6.79 13.97
N THR A 150 -6.77 -7.72 13.06
CA THR A 150 -7.14 -9.11 13.40
C THR A 150 -5.98 -9.83 14.12
N GLY A 151 -4.74 -9.47 13.76
CA GLY A 151 -3.49 -9.81 14.43
C GLY A 151 -2.68 -8.54 14.70
N LEU A 152 -1.42 -8.68 15.10
CA LEU A 152 -0.48 -7.58 15.23
C LEU A 152 0.43 -7.55 13.98
N GLY A 153 0.10 -6.72 13.02
CA GLY A 153 0.96 -6.50 11.87
C GLY A 153 2.23 -5.74 12.26
N VAL A 154 3.35 -6.16 11.73
CA VAL A 154 4.66 -5.56 12.00
C VAL A 154 5.48 -5.50 10.71
N CYS A 155 6.12 -4.37 10.46
CA CYS A 155 7.10 -4.25 9.39
C CYS A 155 8.24 -3.32 9.82
N THR A 156 9.46 -3.66 9.47
CA THR A 156 10.65 -2.83 9.75
C THR A 156 11.18 -2.22 8.46
N LEU A 157 11.36 -0.91 8.45
CA LEU A 157 12.04 -0.20 7.37
C LEU A 157 13.51 0.01 7.72
N LEU A 158 14.37 -0.49 6.86
CA LEU A 158 15.80 -0.19 6.87
C LEU A 158 16.13 0.76 5.72
N ASN A 159 17.05 1.68 5.94
CA ASN A 159 17.58 2.50 4.86
C ASN A 159 19.07 2.13 4.67
N ILE A 160 19.35 1.36 3.63
CA ILE A 160 20.69 0.87 3.32
C ILE A 160 21.18 1.55 2.05
N ASN A 161 22.24 2.35 2.13
CA ASN A 161 22.79 3.10 1.00
C ASN A 161 21.74 3.98 0.28
N ASN A 162 20.84 4.60 1.04
CA ASN A 162 19.70 5.39 0.57
C ASN A 162 18.60 4.60 -0.18
N TYR A 163 18.61 3.27 -0.07
CA TYR A 163 17.51 2.43 -0.57
C TYR A 163 16.65 1.96 0.60
N PRO A 164 15.34 2.23 0.58
CA PRO A 164 14.43 1.72 1.59
C PRO A 164 14.19 0.22 1.38
N ILE A 165 14.39 -0.56 2.42
CA ILE A 165 14.16 -1.99 2.45
C ILE A 165 13.15 -2.28 3.56
N ALA A 166 11.96 -2.75 3.18
CA ALA A 166 10.94 -3.18 4.12
C ALA A 166 11.10 -4.66 4.44
N ILE A 167 11.14 -4.99 5.72
CA ILE A 167 11.20 -6.37 6.21
C ILE A 167 9.88 -6.67 6.88
N GLU A 168 9.09 -7.54 6.24
CA GLU A 168 7.82 -8.04 6.76
C GLU A 168 8.05 -8.91 7.99
N GLY A 169 7.18 -8.79 9.00
CA GLY A 169 7.19 -9.57 10.21
C GLY A 169 5.79 -9.79 10.75
N GLU A 170 5.68 -10.77 11.65
CA GLU A 170 4.46 -11.04 12.40
C GLU A 170 4.72 -10.75 13.87
N GLY A 171 3.83 -10.02 14.51
CA GLY A 171 3.97 -9.58 15.90
C GLY A 171 3.26 -10.47 16.91
N GLY A 172 2.48 -11.45 16.43
CA GLY A 172 1.72 -12.38 17.29
C GLY A 172 0.76 -13.25 16.54
#